data_11e1c110bdb82d446e0bde037af81886
#
_entry.id   11e1c110bdb82d446e0bde037af81886
#
_cell.length_a   1.000
_cell.length_b   1.000
_cell.length_c   1.000
_cell.angle_alpha   90.00
_cell.angle_beta   90.00
_cell.angle_gamma   90.00
#
_symmetry.space_group_name_H-M   'P 1'
#
loop_
_entity.id
_entity.type
_entity.pdbx_description
1 polymer ?
#
loop_
_entity_poly.entity_id
_entity_poly.type
_entity_poly.pdbx_seq_one_letter_code
_entity_poly.pdbx_strand_id
1 'polypeptide(L)'
;MQWAAASFVYFACVLPSVGQQTSPAPASAQQSDKPANAAAAAPLRLTLQDALDRARKNSVQFQAALTNAGLARQESRQAFDALLPSVTYNNSAIYTQSAGPVATAATGVPVVFIANNAVHEYISQGNVHEAIDVAAVANFRKVTAAAAVAKWQAEIASRGLVVTVTQGYYGLASAQQKVETAKRNAYEGDRFFKITQDLEQGGEVAHADVVKAELQMRERQRALQEAQLGFLNARLDFAVLIFPTFEDNFEVADDLHAAVPLPTLAEVQERASRDNPDLRAALATVQESNHGVFGARAGYFPSLTLDYFYGIDATTFATHTVFNGQKFSNLGSSIVGTLNIPIWNWGSTQSRVKQAELRRNQAKRELSFAQRRLLAEIRLLYAEAETALNEQEGLSRSAQLAEESLKLVTLRYRNGESTVLEVVDAQNTFALASGAYQDGAVRYRVALANLQTLTGVLTTP
;
A
#
# COMPACT_ATOMS: atom_id res chain seq x y z
N MET A 1 -14.03 63.31 8.17
CA MET A 1 -13.22 63.00 9.35
C MET A 1 -14.19 62.74 10.50
N GLN A 2 -14.43 61.50 10.82
CA GLN A 2 -14.71 60.97 12.16
C GLN A 2 -14.97 59.48 12.05
N TRP A 3 -14.14 58.74 12.70
CA TRP A 3 -14.14 57.29 12.74
C TRP A 3 -15.24 56.84 13.71
N ALA A 4 -16.11 55.93 13.28
CA ALA A 4 -17.00 55.21 14.20
C ALA A 4 -16.63 53.74 14.16
N ALA A 5 -16.26 53.24 15.34
CA ALA A 5 -15.76 51.92 15.62
C ALA A 5 -16.84 50.85 15.44
N ALA A 6 -16.56 49.82 14.68
CA ALA A 6 -17.36 48.61 14.61
C ALA A 6 -17.08 47.72 15.84
N SER A 7 -18.08 47.55 16.69
CA SER A 7 -18.04 46.64 17.82
C SER A 7 -18.21 45.19 17.33
N PHE A 8 -17.14 44.43 17.37
CA PHE A 8 -17.19 42.98 17.21
C PHE A 8 -17.74 42.35 18.50
N VAL A 9 -18.89 41.74 18.43
CA VAL A 9 -19.43 40.92 19.51
C VAL A 9 -18.72 39.55 19.46
N TYR A 10 -17.79 39.33 20.39
CA TYR A 10 -17.20 38.05 20.65
C TYR A 10 -18.18 37.14 21.39
N PHE A 11 -18.62 36.07 20.77
CA PHE A 11 -19.29 34.96 21.45
C PHE A 11 -18.25 34.13 22.16
N ALA A 12 -18.06 34.33 23.45
CA ALA A 12 -17.20 33.56 24.30
C ALA A 12 -17.88 32.21 24.61
N CYS A 13 -17.39 31.12 24.05
CA CYS A 13 -17.68 29.75 24.54
C CYS A 13 -17.03 29.58 25.93
N VAL A 14 -17.85 29.51 26.95
CA VAL A 14 -17.42 29.12 28.31
C VAL A 14 -17.18 27.62 28.32
N LEU A 15 -15.92 27.20 28.40
CA LEU A 15 -15.54 25.85 28.76
C LEU A 15 -15.47 25.73 30.29
N PRO A 16 -15.98 24.65 30.90
CA PRO A 16 -15.85 24.48 32.34
C PRO A 16 -14.40 24.14 32.72
N SER A 17 -13.86 24.91 33.65
CA SER A 17 -12.56 24.68 34.28
C SER A 17 -12.58 23.41 35.13
N VAL A 18 -11.78 22.42 34.74
CA VAL A 18 -11.47 21.25 35.56
C VAL A 18 -10.40 21.68 36.59
N GLY A 19 -10.73 21.45 37.87
CA GLY A 19 -9.96 21.89 39.01
C GLY A 19 -8.53 21.37 39.07
N GLN A 20 -7.63 22.24 39.51
CA GLN A 20 -6.28 21.90 39.92
C GLN A 20 -6.31 20.93 41.11
N GLN A 21 -5.81 19.72 40.93
CA GLN A 21 -5.44 18.86 42.04
C GLN A 21 -3.98 19.13 42.43
N THR A 22 -3.82 19.46 43.69
CA THR A 22 -2.57 19.68 44.40
C THR A 22 -1.70 18.41 44.39
N SER A 23 -0.42 18.58 44.06
CA SER A 23 0.63 17.56 44.18
C SER A 23 0.88 17.18 45.64
N PRO A 24 0.96 15.92 46.03
CA PRO A 24 1.62 15.48 47.23
C PRO A 24 3.13 15.30 47.01
N ALA A 25 3.88 15.61 48.07
CA ALA A 25 5.33 15.56 48.19
C ALA A 25 5.96 14.17 47.94
N PRO A 26 7.29 14.09 47.69
CA PRO A 26 7.95 12.87 47.24
C PRO A 26 8.09 11.83 48.34
N ALA A 27 7.51 10.68 48.14
CA ALA A 27 7.78 9.49 48.94
C ALA A 27 9.05 8.79 48.41
N SER A 28 9.89 8.45 49.36
CA SER A 28 11.12 7.67 49.32
C SER A 28 11.28 6.67 48.18
N ALA A 29 12.47 6.69 47.60
CA ALA A 29 13.02 5.69 46.70
C ALA A 29 12.84 4.26 47.23
N GLN A 30 11.92 3.52 46.64
CA GLN A 30 11.99 2.06 46.62
C GLN A 30 12.87 1.64 45.45
N GLN A 31 14.02 1.06 45.80
CA GLN A 31 14.83 0.27 44.87
C GLN A 31 13.93 -0.78 44.26
N SER A 32 13.60 -0.59 42.98
CA SER A 32 13.01 -1.65 42.20
C SER A 32 14.10 -2.68 41.94
N ASP A 33 13.93 -3.82 42.55
CA ASP A 33 14.62 -5.06 42.19
C ASP A 33 14.57 -5.24 40.67
N LYS A 34 15.73 -5.18 40.06
CA LYS A 34 15.99 -5.58 38.71
C LYS A 34 15.54 -7.04 38.60
N PRO A 35 14.55 -7.38 37.78
CA PRO A 35 14.24 -8.79 37.55
C PRO A 35 15.46 -9.41 36.89
N ALA A 36 16.13 -10.24 37.67
CA ALA A 36 17.17 -11.13 37.21
C ALA A 36 16.52 -12.13 36.21
N ASN A 37 17.21 -12.34 35.11
CA ASN A 37 17.01 -13.48 34.24
C ASN A 37 15.66 -13.52 33.50
N ALA A 38 15.49 -12.66 32.48
CA ALA A 38 14.69 -13.08 31.34
C ALA A 38 15.45 -14.24 30.68
N ALA A 39 15.07 -15.49 31.01
CA ALA A 39 15.46 -16.64 30.24
C ALA A 39 15.23 -16.28 28.78
N ALA A 40 16.27 -16.33 27.94
CA ALA A 40 16.18 -16.03 26.54
C ALA A 40 15.00 -16.84 25.96
N ALA A 41 13.91 -16.17 25.64
CA ALA A 41 12.74 -16.83 25.09
C ALA A 41 13.22 -17.61 23.85
N ALA A 42 12.78 -18.86 23.71
CA ALA A 42 13.14 -19.66 22.55
C ALA A 42 12.79 -18.87 21.28
N PRO A 43 13.67 -18.88 20.24
CA PRO A 43 13.43 -18.11 19.03
C PRO A 43 12.09 -18.52 18.41
N LEU A 44 11.33 -17.52 17.95
CA LEU A 44 10.06 -17.73 17.28
C LEU A 44 10.30 -18.42 15.93
N ARG A 45 9.83 -19.66 15.75
CA ARG A 45 9.90 -20.32 14.46
C ARG A 45 8.80 -19.82 13.55
N LEU A 46 9.18 -19.28 12.39
CA LEU A 46 8.29 -18.72 11.39
C LEU A 46 8.24 -19.63 10.15
N THR A 47 7.03 -19.97 9.74
CA THR A 47 6.77 -20.53 8.42
C THR A 47 6.57 -19.39 7.40
N LEU A 48 6.64 -19.71 6.10
CA LEU A 48 6.32 -18.71 5.05
C LEU A 48 4.92 -18.14 5.22
N GLN A 49 3.94 -18.99 5.60
CA GLN A 49 2.55 -18.53 5.82
C GLN A 49 2.45 -17.57 7.00
N ASP A 50 3.10 -17.87 8.13
CA ASP A 50 3.15 -16.97 9.27
C ASP A 50 3.78 -15.61 8.93
N ALA A 51 4.83 -15.63 8.11
CA ALA A 51 5.51 -14.43 7.63
C ALA A 51 4.58 -13.59 6.72
N LEU A 52 3.85 -14.23 5.80
CA LEU A 52 2.87 -13.58 4.93
C LEU A 52 1.75 -12.91 5.74
N ASP A 53 1.20 -13.61 6.73
CA ASP A 53 0.10 -13.09 7.56
C ASP A 53 0.55 -11.92 8.43
N ARG A 54 1.78 -11.95 8.94
CA ARG A 54 2.38 -10.82 9.67
C ARG A 54 2.65 -9.64 8.73
N ALA A 55 3.25 -9.88 7.57
CA ALA A 55 3.53 -8.85 6.58
C ALA A 55 2.25 -8.15 6.09
N ARG A 56 1.15 -8.89 5.86
CA ARG A 56 -0.15 -8.31 5.52
C ARG A 56 -0.67 -7.32 6.57
N LYS A 57 -0.42 -7.59 7.85
CA LYS A 57 -0.83 -6.70 8.94
C LYS A 57 0.08 -5.48 9.08
N ASN A 58 1.38 -5.63 8.81
CA ASN A 58 2.40 -4.64 9.15
C ASN A 58 2.94 -3.86 7.95
N SER A 59 2.75 -4.34 6.70
CA SER A 59 3.24 -3.63 5.51
C SER A 59 2.51 -2.30 5.31
N VAL A 60 3.24 -1.20 5.44
CA VAL A 60 2.72 0.16 5.22
C VAL A 60 2.18 0.33 3.79
N GLN A 61 2.88 -0.21 2.79
CA GLN A 61 2.47 -0.10 1.39
C GLN A 61 1.15 -0.84 1.11
N PHE A 62 1.00 -2.04 1.64
CA PHE A 62 -0.23 -2.80 1.49
C PHE A 62 -1.39 -2.16 2.26
N GLN A 63 -1.17 -1.70 3.50
CA GLN A 63 -2.18 -0.99 4.28
C GLN A 63 -2.60 0.34 3.62
N ALA A 64 -1.67 1.06 3.00
CA ALA A 64 -1.98 2.25 2.20
C ALA A 64 -2.87 1.92 1.00
N ALA A 65 -2.61 0.80 0.29
CA ALA A 65 -3.43 0.36 -0.82
C ALA A 65 -4.86 -0.05 -0.37
N LEU A 66 -4.99 -0.74 0.77
CA LEU A 66 -6.29 -1.05 1.39
C LEU A 66 -7.04 0.21 1.81
N THR A 67 -6.33 1.18 2.39
CA THR A 67 -6.91 2.48 2.78
C THR A 67 -7.44 3.22 1.55
N ASN A 68 -6.68 3.27 0.46
CA ASN A 68 -7.11 3.90 -0.79
C ASN A 68 -8.34 3.19 -1.39
N ALA A 69 -8.40 1.86 -1.35
CA ALA A 69 -9.59 1.11 -1.77
C ALA A 69 -10.80 1.39 -0.85
N GLY A 70 -10.56 1.55 0.46
CA GLY A 70 -11.57 1.95 1.44
C GLY A 70 -12.10 3.36 1.18
N LEU A 71 -11.22 4.33 0.93
CA LEU A 71 -11.58 5.71 0.58
C LEU A 71 -12.43 5.74 -0.70
N ALA A 72 -11.97 5.10 -1.77
CA ALA A 72 -12.71 5.05 -3.04
C ALA A 72 -14.10 4.39 -2.89
N ARG A 73 -14.24 3.40 -1.99
CA ARG A 73 -15.54 2.81 -1.65
C ARG A 73 -16.46 3.81 -0.93
N GLN A 74 -15.91 4.61 0.00
CA GLN A 74 -16.69 5.66 0.68
C GLN A 74 -17.06 6.78 -0.27
N GLU A 75 -16.18 7.17 -1.19
CA GLU A 75 -16.49 8.13 -2.26
C GLU A 75 -17.65 7.64 -3.15
N SER A 76 -17.67 6.35 -3.50
CA SER A 76 -18.78 5.74 -4.25
C SER A 76 -20.09 5.80 -3.45
N ARG A 77 -20.03 5.56 -2.13
CA ARG A 77 -21.19 5.68 -1.24
C ARG A 77 -21.66 7.13 -1.14
N GLN A 78 -20.73 8.06 -0.94
CA GLN A 78 -21.05 9.49 -0.91
C GLN A 78 -21.70 9.97 -2.22
N ALA A 79 -21.22 9.46 -3.37
CA ALA A 79 -21.82 9.77 -4.67
C ALA A 79 -23.22 9.16 -4.84
N PHE A 80 -23.51 8.03 -4.17
CA PHE A 80 -24.87 7.47 -4.08
C PHE A 80 -25.75 8.31 -3.16
N ASP A 81 -25.24 8.66 -1.97
CA ASP A 81 -25.98 9.46 -0.99
C ASP A 81 -26.35 10.84 -1.57
N ALA A 82 -25.52 11.40 -2.46
CA ALA A 82 -25.79 12.63 -3.19
C ALA A 82 -26.93 12.53 -4.23
N LEU A 83 -27.46 11.33 -4.48
CA LEU A 83 -28.67 11.11 -5.30
C LEU A 83 -29.95 11.10 -4.45
N LEU A 84 -29.85 11.25 -3.13
CA LEU A 84 -30.96 11.22 -2.21
C LEU A 84 -31.30 12.65 -1.75
N PRO A 85 -32.59 12.93 -1.40
CA PRO A 85 -32.95 14.22 -0.87
C PRO A 85 -32.13 14.60 0.36
N SER A 86 -31.60 15.82 0.38
CA SER A 86 -30.92 16.39 1.53
C SER A 86 -31.89 17.21 2.38
N VAL A 87 -31.75 17.15 3.69
CA VAL A 87 -32.56 17.92 4.63
C VAL A 87 -31.63 18.85 5.41
N THR A 88 -31.88 20.15 5.30
CA THR A 88 -31.12 21.17 6.01
C THR A 88 -32.06 22.05 6.81
N TYR A 89 -31.59 22.66 7.89
CA TYR A 89 -32.30 23.66 8.64
C TYR A 89 -31.46 24.93 8.65
N ASN A 90 -32.03 26.00 8.03
CA ASN A 90 -31.34 27.26 7.82
C ASN A 90 -31.89 28.32 8.74
N ASN A 91 -31.01 29.04 9.44
CA ASN A 91 -31.34 30.26 10.18
C ASN A 91 -30.53 31.41 9.61
N SER A 92 -31.22 32.46 9.19
CA SER A 92 -30.58 33.67 8.66
C SER A 92 -31.29 34.89 9.20
N ALA A 93 -30.52 35.90 9.56
CA ALA A 93 -31.03 37.22 9.88
C ALA A 93 -30.41 38.21 8.91
N ILE A 94 -31.24 38.89 8.13
CA ILE A 94 -30.80 39.87 7.15
C ILE A 94 -31.16 41.27 7.70
N TYR A 95 -30.16 42.12 7.82
CA TYR A 95 -30.31 43.53 8.12
C TYR A 95 -29.84 44.37 6.93
N THR A 96 -30.74 45.17 6.37
CA THR A 96 -30.40 46.09 5.28
C THR A 96 -30.70 47.51 5.71
N GLN A 97 -29.85 48.45 5.33
CA GLN A 97 -30.04 49.88 5.58
C GLN A 97 -30.11 50.62 4.25
N SER A 98 -31.13 51.46 4.10
CA SER A 98 -31.27 52.33 2.95
C SER A 98 -30.17 53.40 2.96
N ALA A 99 -29.55 53.65 1.81
CA ALA A 99 -28.59 54.72 1.61
C ALA A 99 -29.25 56.06 1.16
N GLY A 100 -30.58 56.08 0.98
CA GLY A 100 -31.32 57.22 0.49
C GLY A 100 -32.79 57.18 0.90
N PRO A 101 -33.63 58.17 0.46
CA PRO A 101 -35.02 58.19 0.78
C PRO A 101 -35.78 56.98 0.25
N VAL A 102 -36.60 56.36 1.08
CA VAL A 102 -37.44 55.23 0.74
C VAL A 102 -38.53 55.64 -0.25
N ALA A 103 -38.62 54.93 -1.37
CA ALA A 103 -39.68 55.13 -2.33
C ALA A 103 -41.02 54.71 -1.72
N THR A 104 -42.04 55.64 -1.81
CA THR A 104 -43.42 55.35 -1.43
C THR A 104 -44.25 55.13 -2.67
N ALA A 105 -45.12 54.10 -2.66
CA ALA A 105 -46.13 53.97 -3.72
C ALA A 105 -47.14 55.10 -3.70
N ALA A 106 -47.85 55.33 -4.78
CA ALA A 106 -48.89 56.38 -4.88
C ALA A 106 -50.00 56.22 -3.82
N THR A 107 -50.09 55.06 -3.18
CA THR A 107 -51.02 54.79 -2.05
C THR A 107 -50.47 55.19 -0.68
N GLY A 108 -49.25 55.77 -0.59
CA GLY A 108 -48.60 56.09 0.68
C GLY A 108 -47.97 54.94 1.42
N VAL A 109 -48.00 53.69 0.85
CA VAL A 109 -47.40 52.54 1.43
C VAL A 109 -45.92 52.43 0.95
N PRO A 110 -44.93 52.26 1.85
CA PRO A 110 -43.55 52.08 1.45
C PRO A 110 -43.40 50.83 0.56
N VAL A 111 -42.74 50.99 -0.58
CA VAL A 111 -42.39 49.87 -1.41
C VAL A 111 -41.21 49.16 -0.72
N VAL A 112 -41.48 47.96 -0.22
CA VAL A 112 -40.50 47.20 0.58
C VAL A 112 -39.62 46.39 -0.33
N PHE A 113 -38.40 46.88 -0.58
CA PHE A 113 -37.31 46.12 -1.17
C PHE A 113 -36.19 46.02 -0.14
N ILE A 114 -35.69 44.82 0.12
CA ILE A 114 -34.66 44.59 1.13
C ILE A 114 -33.46 45.52 0.95
N ALA A 115 -33.04 45.79 -0.30
CA ALA A 115 -31.91 46.68 -0.59
C ALA A 115 -32.16 48.18 -0.36
N ASN A 116 -33.40 48.64 -0.29
CA ASN A 116 -33.73 50.08 -0.35
C ASN A 116 -34.38 50.67 0.90
N ASN A 117 -34.82 49.88 1.87
CA ASN A 117 -35.69 50.37 2.93
C ASN A 117 -35.38 49.90 4.35
N ALA A 118 -34.16 49.44 4.63
CA ALA A 118 -33.74 49.04 5.97
C ALA A 118 -34.70 48.01 6.61
N VAL A 119 -34.96 46.91 5.95
CA VAL A 119 -35.85 45.87 6.42
C VAL A 119 -35.07 44.82 7.21
N HIS A 120 -35.64 44.38 8.33
CA HIS A 120 -35.21 43.17 9.02
C HIS A 120 -35.95 41.98 8.43
N GLU A 121 -35.23 40.94 8.08
CA GLU A 121 -35.79 39.67 7.60
C GLU A 121 -35.16 38.51 8.38
N TYR A 122 -36.02 37.68 8.92
CA TYR A 122 -35.63 36.52 9.68
C TYR A 122 -36.14 35.27 8.94
N ILE A 123 -35.20 34.42 8.53
CA ILE A 123 -35.47 33.16 7.86
C ILE A 123 -35.10 32.05 8.84
N SER A 124 -36.06 31.19 9.18
CA SER A 124 -35.84 30.03 10.03
C SER A 124 -36.65 28.86 9.47
N GLN A 125 -36.02 28.08 8.58
CA GLN A 125 -36.71 27.13 7.71
C GLN A 125 -35.98 25.78 7.64
N GLY A 126 -36.77 24.69 7.67
CA GLY A 126 -36.34 23.39 7.15
C GLY A 126 -36.40 23.41 5.62
N ASN A 127 -35.37 22.95 4.95
CA ASN A 127 -35.33 22.76 3.50
C ASN A 127 -35.06 21.27 3.17
N VAL A 128 -35.92 20.70 2.32
CA VAL A 128 -35.69 19.41 1.67
C VAL A 128 -35.33 19.73 0.21
N HIS A 129 -34.09 19.42 -0.15
CA HIS A 129 -33.55 19.66 -1.49
C HIS A 129 -33.29 18.32 -2.20
N GLU A 130 -33.79 18.20 -3.43
CA GLU A 130 -33.56 17.09 -4.33
C GLU A 130 -33.10 17.58 -5.70
N ALA A 131 -32.00 17.01 -6.21
CA ALA A 131 -31.47 17.28 -7.54
C ALA A 131 -31.62 16.09 -8.46
N ILE A 132 -32.48 16.17 -9.43
CA ILE A 132 -32.69 15.15 -10.47
C ILE A 132 -31.84 15.52 -11.69
N ASP A 133 -30.64 14.93 -11.76
CA ASP A 133 -29.64 15.23 -12.78
C ASP A 133 -28.99 13.95 -13.33
N VAL A 134 -28.97 13.87 -14.68
CA VAL A 134 -28.29 12.78 -15.39
C VAL A 134 -26.79 12.78 -15.10
N ALA A 135 -26.18 13.94 -14.86
CA ALA A 135 -24.77 14.07 -14.52
C ALA A 135 -24.44 13.47 -13.15
N ALA A 136 -25.35 13.61 -12.16
CA ALA A 136 -25.18 12.99 -10.83
C ALA A 136 -25.18 11.45 -10.93
N VAL A 137 -26.12 10.87 -11.69
CA VAL A 137 -26.15 9.40 -11.95
C VAL A 137 -24.89 8.93 -12.67
N ALA A 138 -24.42 9.71 -13.67
CA ALA A 138 -23.19 9.39 -14.38
C ALA A 138 -21.97 9.46 -13.47
N ASN A 139 -21.90 10.44 -12.57
CA ASN A 139 -20.85 10.58 -11.58
C ASN A 139 -20.83 9.38 -10.62
N PHE A 140 -21.98 9.00 -10.07
CA PHE A 140 -22.08 7.81 -9.22
C PHE A 140 -21.54 6.56 -9.92
N ARG A 141 -21.92 6.30 -11.17
CA ARG A 141 -21.42 5.16 -11.95
C ARG A 141 -19.91 5.24 -12.21
N LYS A 142 -19.39 6.43 -12.49
CA LYS A 142 -17.96 6.67 -12.69
C LYS A 142 -17.17 6.40 -11.40
N VAL A 143 -17.59 6.97 -10.28
CA VAL A 143 -16.92 6.80 -8.98
C VAL A 143 -17.00 5.34 -8.50
N THR A 144 -18.13 4.64 -8.77
CA THR A 144 -18.24 3.20 -8.49
C THR A 144 -17.24 2.38 -9.34
N ALA A 145 -17.04 2.72 -10.59
CA ALA A 145 -16.02 2.08 -11.42
C ALA A 145 -14.60 2.42 -10.95
N ALA A 146 -14.33 3.65 -10.49
CA ALA A 146 -13.07 4.04 -9.87
C ALA A 146 -12.79 3.25 -8.57
N ALA A 147 -13.83 2.99 -7.76
CA ALA A 147 -13.69 2.13 -6.59
C ALA A 147 -13.31 0.68 -6.95
N ALA A 148 -13.81 0.17 -8.09
CA ALA A 148 -13.38 -1.13 -8.60
C ALA A 148 -11.91 -1.11 -9.05
N VAL A 149 -11.41 -0.02 -9.66
CA VAL A 149 -9.98 0.14 -9.98
C VAL A 149 -9.14 0.10 -8.71
N ALA A 150 -9.50 0.89 -7.69
CA ALA A 150 -8.77 0.94 -6.41
C ALA A 150 -8.75 -0.43 -5.70
N LYS A 151 -9.85 -1.21 -5.77
CA LYS A 151 -9.90 -2.58 -5.28
C LYS A 151 -8.86 -3.48 -5.95
N TRP A 152 -8.76 -3.42 -7.28
CA TRP A 152 -7.79 -4.24 -8.01
C TRP A 152 -6.36 -3.78 -7.78
N GLN A 153 -6.12 -2.47 -7.57
CA GLN A 153 -4.81 -1.95 -7.15
C GLN A 153 -4.39 -2.49 -5.77
N ALA A 154 -5.33 -2.61 -4.82
CA ALA A 154 -5.05 -3.25 -3.53
C ALA A 154 -4.70 -4.74 -3.69
N GLU A 155 -5.35 -5.45 -4.62
CA GLU A 155 -4.99 -6.83 -4.95
C GLU A 155 -3.60 -6.94 -5.58
N ILE A 156 -3.22 -6.01 -6.49
CA ILE A 156 -1.86 -5.93 -7.05
C ILE A 156 -0.83 -5.73 -5.93
N ALA A 157 -1.11 -4.81 -4.99
CA ALA A 157 -0.24 -4.57 -3.84
C ALA A 157 -0.11 -5.81 -2.93
N SER A 158 -1.22 -6.55 -2.71
CA SER A 158 -1.21 -7.82 -1.97
C SER A 158 -0.29 -8.85 -2.60
N ARG A 159 -0.37 -9.00 -3.93
CA ARG A 159 0.46 -9.96 -4.66
C ARG A 159 1.92 -9.53 -4.71
N GLY A 160 2.20 -8.24 -4.87
CA GLY A 160 3.56 -7.70 -4.76
C GLY A 160 4.18 -7.97 -3.37
N LEU A 161 3.38 -7.84 -2.31
CA LEU A 161 3.82 -8.17 -0.96
C LEU A 161 4.21 -9.64 -0.82
N VAL A 162 3.43 -10.57 -1.41
CA VAL A 162 3.74 -12.00 -1.39
C VAL A 162 5.13 -12.28 -1.99
N VAL A 163 5.45 -11.66 -3.15
CA VAL A 163 6.78 -11.81 -3.77
C VAL A 163 7.88 -11.29 -2.85
N THR A 164 7.69 -10.09 -2.30
CA THR A 164 8.68 -9.46 -1.42
C THR A 164 8.94 -10.31 -0.17
N VAL A 165 7.89 -10.82 0.47
CA VAL A 165 8.01 -11.69 1.64
C VAL A 165 8.67 -13.01 1.30
N THR A 166 8.30 -13.63 0.19
CA THR A 166 8.89 -14.90 -0.27
C THR A 166 10.37 -14.73 -0.56
N GLN A 167 10.76 -13.64 -1.23
CA GLN A 167 12.15 -13.32 -1.51
C GLN A 167 12.95 -13.08 -0.22
N GLY A 168 12.40 -12.31 0.73
CA GLY A 168 13.04 -12.07 2.03
C GLY A 168 13.18 -13.35 2.86
N TYR A 169 12.14 -14.19 2.90
CA TYR A 169 12.12 -15.45 3.64
C TYR A 169 13.18 -16.43 3.13
N TYR A 170 13.18 -16.74 1.83
CA TYR A 170 14.16 -17.65 1.25
C TYR A 170 15.56 -17.04 1.14
N GLY A 171 15.65 -15.70 0.99
CA GLY A 171 16.91 -14.98 1.09
C GLY A 171 17.56 -15.16 2.47
N LEU A 172 16.77 -15.06 3.55
CA LEU A 172 17.23 -15.27 4.91
C LEU A 172 17.63 -16.74 5.16
N ALA A 173 16.82 -17.71 4.69
CA ALA A 173 17.15 -19.13 4.79
C ALA A 173 18.48 -19.46 4.07
N SER A 174 18.69 -18.92 2.86
CA SER A 174 19.95 -19.05 2.12
C SER A 174 21.12 -18.40 2.86
N ALA A 175 20.94 -17.19 3.40
CA ALA A 175 21.99 -16.50 4.15
C ALA A 175 22.41 -17.29 5.40
N GLN A 176 21.47 -17.93 6.10
CA GLN A 176 21.77 -18.81 7.22
C GLN A 176 22.62 -20.02 6.79
N GLN A 177 22.26 -20.68 5.70
CA GLN A 177 23.03 -21.82 5.17
C GLN A 177 24.41 -21.39 4.67
N LYS A 178 24.54 -20.18 4.09
CA LYS A 178 25.85 -19.61 3.71
C LYS A 178 26.75 -19.40 4.92
N VAL A 179 26.22 -18.97 6.05
CA VAL A 179 27.00 -18.87 7.32
C VAL A 179 27.49 -20.24 7.75
N GLU A 180 26.64 -21.27 7.73
CA GLU A 180 27.07 -22.64 8.13
C GLU A 180 28.13 -23.21 7.18
N THR A 181 28.03 -22.94 5.88
CA THR A 181 29.04 -23.31 4.89
C THR A 181 30.34 -22.54 5.12
N ALA A 182 30.28 -21.25 5.37
CA ALA A 182 31.45 -20.41 5.66
C ALA A 182 32.18 -20.84 6.96
N LYS A 183 31.41 -21.21 8.01
CA LYS A 183 32.00 -21.79 9.25
C LYS A 183 32.78 -23.06 8.98
N ARG A 184 32.19 -23.98 8.19
CA ARG A 184 32.89 -25.22 7.79
C ARG A 184 34.14 -24.92 6.98
N ASN A 185 34.06 -24.02 6.01
CA ASN A 185 35.19 -23.61 5.20
C ASN A 185 36.29 -22.91 6.01
N ALA A 186 35.95 -22.09 6.99
CA ALA A 186 36.94 -21.47 7.89
C ALA A 186 37.63 -22.52 8.79
N TYR A 187 36.87 -23.48 9.31
CA TYR A 187 37.44 -24.60 10.09
C TYR A 187 38.38 -25.45 9.26
N GLU A 188 37.99 -25.83 8.03
CA GLU A 188 38.86 -26.61 7.14
C GLU A 188 40.10 -25.82 6.69
N GLY A 189 39.98 -24.49 6.49
CA GLY A 189 41.14 -23.62 6.23
C GLY A 189 42.13 -23.59 7.38
N ASP A 190 41.65 -23.45 8.63
CA ASP A 190 42.48 -23.49 9.84
C ASP A 190 43.18 -24.85 10.00
N ARG A 191 42.41 -25.94 9.78
CA ARG A 191 42.95 -27.28 9.83
C ARG A 191 44.01 -27.54 8.74
N PHE A 192 43.77 -27.06 7.52
CA PHE A 192 44.70 -27.18 6.42
C PHE A 192 46.01 -26.41 6.69
N PHE A 193 45.92 -25.20 7.21
CA PHE A 193 47.08 -24.42 7.62
C PHE A 193 47.94 -25.15 8.67
N LYS A 194 47.34 -25.74 9.72
CA LYS A 194 48.04 -26.53 10.72
C LYS A 194 48.75 -27.74 10.12
N ILE A 195 48.06 -28.50 9.24
CA ILE A 195 48.69 -29.63 8.54
C ILE A 195 49.93 -29.20 7.72
N THR A 196 49.82 -28.04 7.01
CA THR A 196 50.92 -27.54 6.22
C THR A 196 52.11 -27.09 7.08
N GLN A 197 51.83 -26.51 8.28
CA GLN A 197 52.89 -26.19 9.26
C GLN A 197 53.58 -27.43 9.79
N ASP A 198 52.85 -28.51 10.13
CA ASP A 198 53.41 -29.77 10.62
C ASP A 198 54.32 -30.42 9.55
N LEU A 199 53.87 -30.38 8.28
CA LEU A 199 54.68 -30.91 7.15
C LEU A 199 55.94 -30.05 6.88
N GLU A 200 55.92 -28.73 7.05
CA GLU A 200 57.09 -27.87 7.00
C GLU A 200 58.11 -28.23 8.08
N GLN A 201 57.63 -28.42 9.33
CA GLN A 201 58.48 -28.82 10.45
C GLN A 201 59.12 -30.18 10.21
N GLY A 202 58.44 -31.09 9.51
CA GLY A 202 58.96 -32.36 9.02
C GLY A 202 59.93 -32.22 7.83
N GLY A 203 60.00 -31.06 7.20
CA GLY A 203 60.84 -30.82 6.00
C GLY A 203 60.23 -31.35 4.71
N GLU A 204 58.92 -31.65 4.70
CA GLU A 204 58.20 -32.25 3.57
C GLU A 204 57.63 -31.19 2.58
N VAL A 205 57.42 -29.94 3.04
CA VAL A 205 56.92 -28.85 2.21
C VAL A 205 57.73 -27.58 2.41
N ALA A 206 57.67 -26.66 1.43
CA ALA A 206 58.39 -25.41 1.46
C ALA A 206 57.66 -24.37 2.32
N HIS A 207 58.38 -23.43 2.94
CA HIS A 207 57.80 -22.29 3.68
C HIS A 207 56.81 -21.49 2.84
N ALA A 208 57.00 -21.36 1.52
CA ALA A 208 56.07 -20.73 0.61
C ALA A 208 54.67 -21.37 0.61
N ASP A 209 54.56 -22.66 0.87
CA ASP A 209 53.29 -23.37 0.94
C ASP A 209 52.55 -23.07 2.26
N VAL A 210 53.28 -22.90 3.37
CA VAL A 210 52.72 -22.44 4.65
C VAL A 210 52.18 -21.03 4.53
N VAL A 211 52.91 -20.10 3.90
CA VAL A 211 52.46 -18.74 3.65
C VAL A 211 51.17 -18.73 2.80
N LYS A 212 51.08 -19.60 1.78
CA LYS A 212 49.87 -19.77 0.97
C LYS A 212 48.68 -20.29 1.78
N ALA A 213 48.92 -21.33 2.60
CA ALA A 213 47.90 -21.90 3.47
C ALA A 213 47.40 -20.88 4.50
N GLU A 214 48.30 -20.08 5.08
CA GLU A 214 47.90 -19.00 6.00
C GLU A 214 47.05 -17.92 5.30
N LEU A 215 47.45 -17.47 4.11
CA LEU A 215 46.69 -16.53 3.33
C LEU A 215 45.24 -17.04 3.06
N GLN A 216 45.13 -18.33 2.65
CA GLN A 216 43.86 -18.97 2.42
C GLN A 216 42.99 -19.05 3.70
N MET A 217 43.61 -19.45 4.82
CA MET A 217 42.92 -19.45 6.11
C MET A 217 42.34 -18.06 6.46
N ARG A 218 43.14 -17.00 6.32
CA ARG A 218 42.70 -15.62 6.57
C ARG A 218 41.55 -15.21 5.64
N GLU A 219 41.60 -15.59 4.39
CA GLU A 219 40.52 -15.33 3.44
C GLU A 219 39.21 -16.04 3.84
N ARG A 220 39.29 -17.32 4.30
CA ARG A 220 38.11 -18.02 4.80
C ARG A 220 37.53 -17.44 6.07
N GLN A 221 38.38 -16.95 6.98
CA GLN A 221 37.92 -16.22 8.19
C GLN A 221 37.21 -14.93 7.81
N ARG A 222 37.73 -14.16 6.84
CA ARG A 222 37.07 -12.96 6.34
C ARG A 222 35.73 -13.28 5.68
N ALA A 223 35.68 -14.32 4.82
CA ALA A 223 34.44 -14.77 4.19
C ALA A 223 33.37 -15.18 5.22
N LEU A 224 33.77 -15.78 6.34
CA LEU A 224 32.85 -16.08 7.44
C LEU A 224 32.27 -14.80 8.08
N GLN A 225 33.10 -13.79 8.31
CA GLN A 225 32.63 -12.51 8.87
C GLN A 225 31.65 -11.81 7.88
N GLU A 226 31.94 -11.83 6.59
CA GLU A 226 31.07 -11.29 5.53
C GLU A 226 29.74 -12.06 5.47
N ALA A 227 29.76 -13.39 5.57
CA ALA A 227 28.55 -14.20 5.60
C ALA A 227 27.69 -13.92 6.86
N GLN A 228 28.32 -13.76 8.03
CA GLN A 228 27.62 -13.38 9.28
C GLN A 228 26.97 -12.00 9.16
N LEU A 229 27.65 -11.02 8.58
CA LEU A 229 27.10 -9.69 8.31
C LEU A 229 25.94 -9.78 7.31
N GLY A 230 26.09 -10.55 6.25
CA GLY A 230 25.03 -10.79 5.25
C GLY A 230 23.77 -11.40 5.87
N PHE A 231 23.95 -12.39 6.75
CA PHE A 231 22.84 -12.99 7.50
C PHE A 231 22.15 -11.98 8.44
N LEU A 232 22.95 -11.18 9.17
CA LEU A 232 22.40 -10.14 10.03
C LEU A 232 21.57 -9.15 9.23
N ASN A 233 22.08 -8.65 8.11
CA ASN A 233 21.36 -7.72 7.24
C ASN A 233 20.05 -8.34 6.73
N ALA A 234 20.10 -9.56 6.17
CA ALA A 234 18.91 -10.26 5.70
C ALA A 234 17.86 -10.45 6.82
N ARG A 235 18.31 -10.76 8.05
CA ARG A 235 17.44 -10.91 9.22
C ARG A 235 16.78 -9.59 9.62
N LEU A 236 17.55 -8.50 9.64
CA LEU A 236 17.04 -7.17 9.99
C LEU A 236 16.05 -6.65 8.93
N ASP A 237 16.38 -6.79 7.66
CA ASP A 237 15.51 -6.39 6.54
C ASP A 237 14.19 -7.16 6.59
N PHE A 238 14.25 -8.47 6.86
CA PHE A 238 13.07 -9.30 6.98
C PHE A 238 12.26 -8.96 8.24
N ALA A 239 12.91 -8.68 9.37
CA ALA A 239 12.24 -8.26 10.61
C ALA A 239 11.42 -6.98 10.42
N VAL A 240 11.98 -5.97 9.74
CA VAL A 240 11.28 -4.71 9.42
C VAL A 240 10.04 -4.97 8.55
N LEU A 241 10.07 -5.99 7.70
CA LEU A 241 8.95 -6.31 6.81
C LEU A 241 7.78 -6.97 7.56
N ILE A 242 8.06 -7.81 8.57
CA ILE A 242 7.05 -8.68 9.20
C ILE A 242 6.63 -8.27 10.60
N PHE A 243 7.43 -7.48 11.34
CA PHE A 243 7.13 -7.06 12.70
C PHE A 243 6.79 -5.57 12.79
N PRO A 244 5.82 -5.17 13.64
CA PRO A 244 5.48 -3.76 13.88
C PRO A 244 6.51 -3.05 14.76
N THR A 245 7.20 -3.82 15.62
CA THR A 245 8.29 -3.40 16.49
C THR A 245 9.53 -4.17 16.10
N PHE A 246 10.71 -3.60 16.35
CA PHE A 246 11.95 -4.25 16.02
C PHE A 246 12.17 -5.48 16.92
N GLU A 247 11.88 -6.66 16.38
CA GLU A 247 12.13 -7.96 16.99
C GLU A 247 13.09 -8.76 16.12
N ASP A 248 14.19 -9.23 16.69
CA ASP A 248 15.21 -9.97 15.96
C ASP A 248 15.40 -11.42 16.45
N ASN A 249 14.64 -11.86 17.47
CA ASN A 249 14.72 -13.21 18.03
C ASN A 249 13.75 -14.18 17.33
N PHE A 250 14.01 -14.48 16.07
CA PHE A 250 13.22 -15.44 15.29
C PHE A 250 14.12 -16.29 14.37
N GLU A 251 13.60 -17.44 13.97
CA GLU A 251 14.20 -18.36 13.01
C GLU A 251 13.17 -18.68 11.93
N VAL A 252 13.63 -18.84 10.69
CA VAL A 252 12.78 -19.31 9.59
C VAL A 252 12.86 -20.82 9.48
N ALA A 253 11.75 -21.46 9.14
CA ALA A 253 11.76 -22.90 8.85
C ALA A 253 12.50 -23.13 7.53
N ASP A 254 13.45 -24.07 7.54
CA ASP A 254 14.22 -24.41 6.33
C ASP A 254 13.44 -25.42 5.48
N ASP A 255 12.69 -24.92 4.51
CA ASP A 255 12.01 -25.67 3.47
C ASP A 255 12.53 -25.33 2.05
N LEU A 256 13.69 -24.67 1.98
CA LEU A 256 14.26 -24.15 0.73
C LEU A 256 14.40 -25.24 -0.35
N HIS A 257 14.83 -26.43 0.04
CA HIS A 257 15.08 -27.55 -0.85
C HIS A 257 13.89 -28.53 -0.98
N ALA A 258 12.71 -28.23 -0.39
CA ALA A 258 11.54 -29.06 -0.56
C ALA A 258 11.06 -29.06 -2.02
N ALA A 259 10.73 -30.24 -2.57
CA ALA A 259 10.28 -30.36 -3.94
C ALA A 259 8.89 -29.71 -4.11
N VAL A 260 8.81 -28.70 -4.96
CA VAL A 260 7.55 -28.06 -5.36
C VAL A 260 7.39 -28.21 -6.86
N PRO A 261 6.31 -28.85 -7.34
CA PRO A 261 6.12 -29.08 -8.77
C PRO A 261 5.79 -27.77 -9.51
N LEU A 262 6.33 -27.62 -10.72
CA LEU A 262 5.98 -26.53 -11.61
C LEU A 262 4.65 -26.89 -12.34
N PRO A 263 3.61 -26.05 -12.28
CA PRO A 263 2.37 -26.26 -13.05
C PRO A 263 2.64 -26.16 -14.56
N THR A 264 1.76 -26.71 -15.40
CA THR A 264 1.90 -26.62 -16.84
C THR A 264 1.66 -25.19 -17.36
N LEU A 265 2.35 -24.81 -18.44
CA LEU A 265 2.19 -23.49 -19.05
C LEU A 265 0.72 -23.20 -19.41
N ALA A 266 -0.03 -24.20 -19.88
CA ALA A 266 -1.43 -24.05 -20.26
C ALA A 266 -2.31 -23.70 -19.05
N GLU A 267 -2.11 -24.37 -17.90
CA GLU A 267 -2.82 -24.05 -16.66
C GLU A 267 -2.51 -22.63 -16.15
N VAL A 268 -1.22 -22.22 -16.22
CA VAL A 268 -0.80 -20.88 -15.85
C VAL A 268 -1.45 -19.83 -16.73
N GLN A 269 -1.47 -20.03 -18.05
CA GLN A 269 -2.10 -19.11 -19.01
C GLN A 269 -3.60 -18.99 -18.78
N GLU A 270 -4.31 -20.10 -18.58
CA GLU A 270 -5.75 -20.09 -18.33
C GLU A 270 -6.08 -19.32 -17.05
N ARG A 271 -5.41 -19.67 -15.94
CA ARG A 271 -5.63 -18.99 -14.65
C ARG A 271 -5.27 -17.51 -14.69
N ALA A 272 -4.11 -17.16 -15.24
CA ALA A 272 -3.68 -15.78 -15.35
C ALA A 272 -4.61 -14.94 -16.22
N SER A 273 -5.11 -15.47 -17.33
CA SER A 273 -6.05 -14.74 -18.20
C SER A 273 -7.37 -14.40 -17.49
N ARG A 274 -7.80 -15.25 -16.54
CA ARG A 274 -9.01 -15.08 -15.79
C ARG A 274 -8.81 -14.21 -14.53
N ASP A 275 -7.75 -14.44 -13.78
CA ASP A 275 -7.60 -13.97 -12.40
C ASP A 275 -6.49 -12.92 -12.21
N ASN A 276 -5.86 -12.45 -13.30
CA ASN A 276 -4.82 -11.43 -13.22
C ASN A 276 -5.40 -10.06 -12.80
N PRO A 277 -4.92 -9.45 -11.71
CA PRO A 277 -5.48 -8.20 -11.18
C PRO A 277 -5.13 -6.98 -12.04
N ASP A 278 -3.97 -6.95 -12.73
CA ASP A 278 -3.59 -5.85 -13.62
C ASP A 278 -4.55 -5.75 -14.79
N LEU A 279 -4.91 -6.91 -15.38
CA LEU A 279 -5.91 -6.98 -16.44
C LEU A 279 -7.30 -6.53 -15.94
N ARG A 280 -7.69 -6.94 -14.74
CA ARG A 280 -8.94 -6.53 -14.10
C ARG A 280 -8.95 -5.04 -13.78
N ALA A 281 -7.84 -4.47 -13.30
CA ALA A 281 -7.70 -3.04 -13.08
C ALA A 281 -7.83 -2.24 -14.38
N ALA A 282 -7.15 -2.67 -15.45
CA ALA A 282 -7.24 -2.04 -16.77
C ALA A 282 -8.67 -2.09 -17.35
N LEU A 283 -9.39 -3.21 -17.20
CA LEU A 283 -10.80 -3.32 -17.58
C LEU A 283 -11.70 -2.37 -16.79
N ALA A 284 -11.50 -2.27 -15.47
CA ALA A 284 -12.22 -1.34 -14.62
C ALA A 284 -11.95 0.13 -15.01
N THR A 285 -10.71 0.48 -15.38
CA THR A 285 -10.35 1.82 -15.89
C THR A 285 -11.05 2.15 -17.21
N VAL A 286 -11.21 1.17 -18.10
CA VAL A 286 -12.02 1.36 -19.32
C VAL A 286 -13.48 1.62 -18.98
N GLN A 287 -14.05 0.89 -18.00
CA GLN A 287 -15.44 1.12 -17.54
C GLN A 287 -15.60 2.50 -16.91
N GLU A 288 -14.67 2.93 -16.04
CA GLU A 288 -14.64 4.28 -15.47
C GLU A 288 -14.62 5.34 -16.57
N SER A 289 -13.76 5.18 -17.58
CA SER A 289 -13.65 6.10 -18.72
C SER A 289 -14.92 6.14 -19.57
N ASN A 290 -15.62 5.00 -19.74
CA ASN A 290 -16.92 4.95 -20.44
C ASN A 290 -17.97 5.78 -19.69
N HIS A 291 -18.04 5.63 -18.35
CA HIS A 291 -18.92 6.45 -17.51
C HIS A 291 -18.51 7.93 -17.50
N GLY A 292 -17.21 8.21 -17.62
CA GLY A 292 -16.70 9.57 -17.81
C GLY A 292 -17.20 10.24 -19.10
N VAL A 293 -17.26 9.49 -20.22
CA VAL A 293 -17.87 9.96 -21.49
C VAL A 293 -19.37 10.20 -21.31
N PHE A 294 -20.07 9.27 -20.65
CA PHE A 294 -21.49 9.43 -20.34
C PHE A 294 -21.75 10.69 -19.50
N GLY A 295 -20.93 10.91 -18.45
CA GLY A 295 -21.02 12.10 -17.60
C GLY A 295 -20.75 13.42 -18.36
N ALA A 296 -19.75 13.40 -19.26
CA ALA A 296 -19.50 14.57 -20.11
C ALA A 296 -20.68 14.88 -21.06
N ARG A 297 -21.35 13.84 -21.57
CA ARG A 297 -22.56 13.99 -22.42
C ARG A 297 -23.78 14.41 -21.63
N ALA A 298 -23.84 14.09 -20.34
CA ALA A 298 -24.92 14.52 -19.44
C ALA A 298 -25.06 16.06 -19.40
N GLY A 299 -23.98 16.80 -19.64
CA GLY A 299 -24.03 18.26 -19.77
C GLY A 299 -24.85 18.83 -20.93
N TYR A 300 -25.41 17.99 -21.81
CA TYR A 300 -26.41 18.39 -22.80
C TYR A 300 -27.85 18.21 -22.33
N PHE A 301 -28.07 17.51 -21.22
CA PHE A 301 -29.41 17.24 -20.72
C PHE A 301 -29.83 18.31 -19.69
N PRO A 302 -31.13 18.56 -19.56
CA PRO A 302 -31.65 19.43 -18.51
C PRO A 302 -31.48 18.83 -17.14
N SER A 303 -31.32 19.66 -16.12
CA SER A 303 -31.38 19.32 -14.70
C SER A 303 -32.60 19.91 -14.04
N LEU A 304 -33.22 19.17 -13.13
CA LEU A 304 -34.37 19.61 -12.33
C LEU A 304 -33.96 19.60 -10.86
N THR A 305 -34.15 20.70 -10.16
CA THR A 305 -34.07 20.77 -8.72
C THR A 305 -35.44 21.01 -8.11
N LEU A 306 -35.71 20.33 -7.00
CA LEU A 306 -36.94 20.49 -6.21
C LEU A 306 -36.54 20.86 -4.79
N ASP A 307 -37.06 22.02 -4.34
CA ASP A 307 -36.83 22.52 -3.00
C ASP A 307 -38.18 22.68 -2.28
N TYR A 308 -38.29 22.06 -1.13
CA TYR A 308 -39.41 22.25 -0.24
C TYR A 308 -38.95 22.94 1.03
N PHE A 309 -39.52 24.11 1.30
CA PHE A 309 -39.22 24.92 2.47
C PHE A 309 -40.42 24.87 3.42
N TYR A 310 -40.16 24.79 4.72
CA TYR A 310 -41.15 24.95 5.77
C TYR A 310 -40.55 25.68 6.97
N GLY A 311 -41.18 26.81 7.35
CA GLY A 311 -40.69 27.57 8.49
C GLY A 311 -41.15 29.04 8.47
N ILE A 312 -40.36 29.88 9.12
CA ILE A 312 -40.59 31.31 9.24
C ILE A 312 -39.76 32.06 8.17
N ASP A 313 -40.40 32.97 7.47
CA ASP A 313 -39.77 33.96 6.60
C ASP A 313 -40.53 35.28 6.77
N ALA A 314 -40.03 36.14 7.66
CA ALA A 314 -40.77 37.30 8.10
C ALA A 314 -39.87 38.41 8.64
N THR A 315 -40.43 39.62 8.77
CA THR A 315 -39.74 40.77 9.35
C THR A 315 -39.52 40.67 10.87
N THR A 316 -40.08 39.64 11.52
CA THR A 316 -39.96 39.41 12.95
C THR A 316 -39.69 37.92 13.20
N PHE A 317 -38.79 37.61 14.14
CA PHE A 317 -38.51 36.22 14.54
C PHE A 317 -39.58 35.72 15.50
N ALA A 318 -40.79 35.53 14.97
CA ALA A 318 -41.96 35.03 15.70
C ALA A 318 -42.84 34.18 14.78
N THR A 319 -43.55 33.21 15.33
CA THR A 319 -44.52 32.40 14.57
C THR A 319 -45.74 33.15 14.09
N HIS A 320 -46.01 34.34 14.68
CA HIS A 320 -47.13 35.21 14.31
C HIS A 320 -46.69 36.65 14.39
N THR A 321 -47.19 37.46 13.44
CA THR A 321 -47.09 38.93 13.47
C THR A 321 -48.46 39.49 13.65
N VAL A 322 -48.61 40.57 14.49
CA VAL A 322 -49.87 41.29 14.68
C VAL A 322 -49.80 42.58 13.83
N PHE A 323 -50.73 42.72 12.89
CA PHE A 323 -50.87 43.90 12.07
C PHE A 323 -52.32 44.36 12.13
N ASN A 324 -52.56 45.60 12.49
CA ASN A 324 -53.88 46.20 12.67
C ASN A 324 -54.82 45.35 13.59
N GLY A 325 -54.26 44.74 14.66
CA GLY A 325 -55.06 43.96 15.61
C GLY A 325 -55.36 42.53 15.16
N GLN A 326 -54.97 42.14 13.94
CA GLN A 326 -55.13 40.81 13.42
C GLN A 326 -53.80 40.02 13.51
N LYS A 327 -53.89 38.72 13.87
CA LYS A 327 -52.73 37.83 13.91
C LYS A 327 -52.54 37.14 12.56
N PHE A 328 -51.36 37.30 11.99
CA PHE A 328 -50.94 36.63 10.77
C PHE A 328 -49.87 35.58 11.11
N SER A 329 -50.00 34.37 10.54
CA SER A 329 -48.98 33.34 10.70
C SER A 329 -47.76 33.66 9.83
N ASN A 330 -46.57 33.62 10.45
CA ASN A 330 -45.28 33.71 9.74
C ASN A 330 -44.75 32.32 9.36
N LEU A 331 -45.44 31.26 9.81
CA LEU A 331 -45.14 29.88 9.38
C LEU A 331 -45.81 29.62 8.03
N GLY A 332 -45.02 29.22 7.08
CA GLY A 332 -45.45 28.89 5.74
C GLY A 332 -44.68 27.73 5.13
N SER A 333 -45.15 27.25 4.01
CA SER A 333 -44.43 26.30 3.18
C SER A 333 -44.39 26.79 1.75
N SER A 334 -43.26 26.50 1.07
CA SER A 334 -43.14 26.74 -0.36
C SER A 334 -42.48 25.55 -1.06
N ILE A 335 -42.85 25.33 -2.31
CA ILE A 335 -42.23 24.36 -3.20
C ILE A 335 -41.68 25.13 -4.39
N VAL A 336 -40.39 24.99 -4.64
CA VAL A 336 -39.72 25.61 -5.78
C VAL A 336 -39.18 24.49 -6.68
N GLY A 337 -39.64 24.46 -7.93
CA GLY A 337 -39.10 23.58 -8.97
C GLY A 337 -38.31 24.42 -9.97
N THR A 338 -37.01 24.13 -10.14
CA THR A 338 -36.17 24.85 -11.11
C THR A 338 -35.70 23.90 -12.18
N LEU A 339 -36.13 24.09 -13.42
CA LEU A 339 -35.68 23.37 -14.60
C LEU A 339 -34.61 24.18 -15.32
N ASN A 340 -33.37 23.68 -15.32
CA ASN A 340 -32.26 24.30 -16.01
C ASN A 340 -31.97 23.55 -17.33
N ILE A 341 -32.16 24.24 -18.46
CA ILE A 341 -31.95 23.70 -19.80
C ILE A 341 -30.73 24.38 -20.43
N PRO A 342 -29.60 23.64 -20.66
CA PRO A 342 -28.43 24.25 -21.28
C PRO A 342 -28.65 24.45 -22.79
N ILE A 343 -28.85 25.72 -23.23
CA ILE A 343 -29.11 26.04 -24.63
C ILE A 343 -27.80 26.34 -25.36
N TRP A 344 -26.89 27.12 -24.77
CA TRP A 344 -25.67 27.53 -25.42
C TRP A 344 -24.50 27.70 -24.42
N ASN A 345 -23.33 27.15 -24.74
CA ASN A 345 -22.14 27.23 -23.88
C ASN A 345 -20.82 27.34 -24.68
N TRP A 346 -20.88 27.90 -25.89
CA TRP A 346 -19.69 28.16 -26.74
C TRP A 346 -18.85 26.90 -27.02
N GLY A 347 -19.44 25.72 -27.05
CA GLY A 347 -18.77 24.45 -27.31
C GLY A 347 -18.04 23.83 -26.10
N SER A 348 -18.22 24.38 -24.90
CA SER A 348 -17.58 23.86 -23.68
C SER A 348 -17.96 22.41 -23.42
N THR A 349 -19.25 22.03 -23.54
CA THR A 349 -19.69 20.65 -23.36
C THR A 349 -19.12 19.72 -24.45
N GLN A 350 -19.05 20.17 -25.71
CA GLN A 350 -18.43 19.41 -26.80
C GLN A 350 -16.95 19.13 -26.50
N SER A 351 -16.22 20.14 -26.02
CA SER A 351 -14.80 19.99 -25.64
C SER A 351 -14.63 19.00 -24.49
N ARG A 352 -15.51 19.02 -23.47
CA ARG A 352 -15.49 18.04 -22.36
C ARG A 352 -15.75 16.62 -22.86
N VAL A 353 -16.73 16.43 -23.76
CA VAL A 353 -17.00 15.13 -24.36
C VAL A 353 -15.77 14.65 -25.15
N LYS A 354 -15.14 15.52 -25.93
CA LYS A 354 -13.93 15.17 -26.70
C LYS A 354 -12.77 14.76 -25.79
N GLN A 355 -12.55 15.49 -24.68
CA GLN A 355 -11.54 15.14 -23.66
C GLN A 355 -11.84 13.77 -23.04
N ALA A 356 -13.10 13.50 -22.69
CA ALA A 356 -13.49 12.20 -22.12
C ALA A 356 -13.31 11.06 -23.12
N GLU A 357 -13.61 11.28 -24.41
CA GLU A 357 -13.38 10.30 -25.47
C GLU A 357 -11.89 10.00 -25.69
N LEU A 358 -11.03 11.02 -25.62
CA LEU A 358 -9.58 10.84 -25.69
C LEU A 358 -9.07 9.99 -24.49
N ARG A 359 -9.52 10.27 -23.26
CA ARG A 359 -9.20 9.47 -22.08
C ARG A 359 -9.66 8.02 -22.22
N ARG A 360 -10.89 7.81 -22.71
CA ARG A 360 -11.40 6.46 -22.97
C ARG A 360 -10.56 5.72 -24.02
N ASN A 361 -10.16 6.37 -25.09
CA ASN A 361 -9.33 5.78 -26.13
C ASN A 361 -7.93 5.43 -25.60
N GLN A 362 -7.38 6.26 -24.70
CA GLN A 362 -6.15 5.96 -24.00
C GLN A 362 -6.32 4.72 -23.11
N ALA A 363 -7.35 4.65 -22.26
CA ALA A 363 -7.61 3.49 -21.40
C ALA A 363 -7.77 2.18 -22.21
N LYS A 364 -8.40 2.22 -23.39
CA LYS A 364 -8.48 1.07 -24.30
C LYS A 364 -7.12 0.64 -24.85
N ARG A 365 -6.23 1.58 -25.15
CA ARG A 365 -4.85 1.26 -25.57
C ARG A 365 -4.04 0.66 -24.43
N GLU A 366 -4.19 1.18 -23.22
CA GLU A 366 -3.56 0.65 -22.00
C GLU A 366 -4.04 -0.77 -21.70
N LEU A 367 -5.33 -1.07 -21.85
CA LEU A 367 -5.87 -2.42 -21.74
C LEU A 367 -5.24 -3.37 -22.77
N SER A 368 -5.17 -2.96 -24.04
CA SER A 368 -4.52 -3.77 -25.08
C SER A 368 -3.02 -3.97 -24.81
N PHE A 369 -2.35 -2.99 -24.25
CA PHE A 369 -0.96 -3.11 -23.82
C PHE A 369 -0.83 -4.07 -22.63
N ALA A 370 -1.70 -3.96 -21.60
CA ALA A 370 -1.72 -4.86 -20.45
C ALA A 370 -1.93 -6.32 -20.85
N GLN A 371 -2.83 -6.60 -21.83
CA GLN A 371 -3.04 -7.94 -22.37
C GLN A 371 -1.77 -8.52 -23.00
N ARG A 372 -1.09 -7.73 -23.84
CA ARG A 372 0.17 -8.17 -24.47
C ARG A 372 1.29 -8.34 -23.47
N ARG A 373 1.38 -7.44 -22.49
CA ARG A 373 2.35 -7.51 -21.42
C ARG A 373 2.15 -8.77 -20.57
N LEU A 374 0.91 -9.09 -20.20
CA LEU A 374 0.59 -10.31 -19.44
C LEU A 374 1.05 -11.57 -20.17
N LEU A 375 0.80 -11.67 -21.49
CA LEU A 375 1.25 -12.82 -22.29
C LEU A 375 2.78 -12.95 -22.35
N ALA A 376 3.49 -11.83 -22.46
CA ALA A 376 4.94 -11.80 -22.44
C ALA A 376 5.50 -12.18 -21.05
N GLU A 377 4.90 -11.65 -20.00
CA GLU A 377 5.29 -11.88 -18.61
C GLU A 377 5.07 -13.33 -18.18
N ILE A 378 3.94 -13.95 -18.55
CA ILE A 378 3.71 -15.38 -18.33
C ILE A 378 4.82 -16.22 -18.97
N ARG A 379 5.16 -15.93 -20.25
CA ARG A 379 6.23 -16.70 -20.93
C ARG A 379 7.60 -16.51 -20.27
N LEU A 380 7.92 -15.27 -19.89
CA LEU A 380 9.19 -14.97 -19.23
C LEU A 380 9.30 -15.67 -17.87
N LEU A 381 8.30 -15.50 -17.00
CA LEU A 381 8.32 -16.07 -15.66
C LEU A 381 8.22 -17.61 -15.68
N TYR A 382 7.52 -18.18 -16.66
CA TYR A 382 7.48 -19.62 -16.84
C TYR A 382 8.84 -20.16 -17.28
N ALA A 383 9.47 -19.55 -18.28
CA ALA A 383 10.80 -19.94 -18.74
C ALA A 383 11.86 -19.79 -17.60
N GLU A 384 11.74 -18.73 -16.80
CA GLU A 384 12.60 -18.53 -15.61
C GLU A 384 12.43 -19.67 -14.59
N ALA A 385 11.17 -20.01 -14.26
CA ALA A 385 10.88 -21.08 -13.32
C ALA A 385 11.34 -22.47 -13.85
N GLU A 386 11.11 -22.74 -15.13
CA GLU A 386 11.54 -23.97 -15.80
C GLU A 386 13.06 -24.06 -15.85
N THR A 387 13.75 -23.00 -16.20
CA THR A 387 15.21 -22.94 -16.21
C THR A 387 15.77 -23.16 -14.80
N ALA A 388 15.25 -22.45 -13.80
CA ALA A 388 15.70 -22.58 -12.42
C ALA A 388 15.46 -23.99 -11.87
N LEU A 389 14.35 -24.65 -12.24
CA LEU A 389 14.07 -26.04 -11.85
C LEU A 389 15.07 -27.03 -12.50
N ASN A 390 15.30 -26.89 -13.82
CA ASN A 390 16.21 -27.77 -14.55
C ASN A 390 17.67 -27.61 -14.10
N GLU A 391 18.09 -26.39 -13.74
CA GLU A 391 19.44 -26.14 -13.23
C GLU A 391 19.66 -26.75 -11.82
N GLN A 392 18.61 -26.92 -11.03
CA GLN A 392 18.71 -27.31 -9.61
C GLN A 392 19.39 -28.68 -9.42
N GLU A 393 19.08 -29.68 -10.25
CA GLU A 393 19.71 -31.00 -10.19
C GLU A 393 21.21 -30.92 -10.53
N GLY A 394 21.57 -30.18 -11.57
CA GLY A 394 22.94 -29.94 -11.99
C GLY A 394 23.77 -29.21 -10.92
N LEU A 395 23.21 -28.18 -10.31
CA LEU A 395 23.86 -27.42 -9.22
C LEU A 395 24.04 -28.28 -7.97
N SER A 396 23.04 -29.08 -7.61
CA SER A 396 23.18 -30.07 -6.50
C SER A 396 24.29 -31.07 -6.76
N ARG A 397 24.32 -31.63 -7.98
CA ARG A 397 25.35 -32.60 -8.36
C ARG A 397 26.75 -31.96 -8.39
N SER A 398 26.88 -30.75 -8.89
CA SER A 398 28.13 -29.99 -8.90
C SER A 398 28.65 -29.73 -7.48
N ALA A 399 27.77 -29.34 -6.55
CA ALA A 399 28.15 -29.13 -5.15
C ALA A 399 28.65 -30.44 -4.48
N GLN A 400 27.98 -31.58 -4.74
CA GLN A 400 28.39 -32.89 -4.23
C GLN A 400 29.75 -33.29 -4.78
N LEU A 401 29.97 -33.15 -6.10
CA LEU A 401 31.24 -33.49 -6.74
C LEU A 401 32.39 -32.61 -6.25
N ALA A 402 32.12 -31.31 -6.03
CA ALA A 402 33.10 -30.40 -5.48
C ALA A 402 33.47 -30.74 -4.03
N GLU A 403 32.50 -31.15 -3.21
CA GLU A 403 32.77 -31.66 -1.84
C GLU A 403 33.61 -32.94 -1.85
N GLU A 404 33.27 -33.88 -2.72
CA GLU A 404 34.02 -35.13 -2.87
C GLU A 404 35.46 -34.86 -3.35
N SER A 405 35.62 -33.98 -4.36
CA SER A 405 36.94 -33.55 -4.87
C SER A 405 37.79 -32.94 -3.76
N LEU A 406 37.22 -32.02 -2.96
CA LEU A 406 37.93 -31.42 -1.83
C LEU A 406 38.42 -32.47 -0.82
N LYS A 407 37.59 -33.46 -0.48
CA LYS A 407 37.95 -34.54 0.44
C LYS A 407 39.12 -35.37 -0.13
N LEU A 408 39.04 -35.76 -1.40
CA LEU A 408 40.06 -36.56 -2.06
C LEU A 408 41.39 -35.82 -2.22
N VAL A 409 41.39 -34.58 -2.68
CA VAL A 409 42.60 -33.76 -2.86
C VAL A 409 43.26 -33.47 -1.51
N THR A 410 42.47 -33.22 -0.45
CA THR A 410 43.00 -33.02 0.90
C THR A 410 43.68 -34.32 1.43
N LEU A 411 43.11 -35.49 1.12
CA LEU A 411 43.71 -36.78 1.50
C LEU A 411 45.02 -37.01 0.75
N ARG A 412 45.07 -36.79 -0.58
CA ARG A 412 46.28 -36.89 -1.40
C ARG A 412 47.39 -35.93 -0.93
N TYR A 413 47.01 -34.71 -0.56
CA TYR A 413 47.95 -33.72 -0.01
C TYR A 413 48.64 -34.23 1.27
N ARG A 414 47.90 -34.85 2.18
CA ARG A 414 48.44 -35.46 3.41
C ARG A 414 49.42 -36.60 3.14
N ASN A 415 49.26 -37.28 2.01
CA ASN A 415 50.15 -38.38 1.58
C ASN A 415 51.30 -37.88 0.70
N GLY A 416 51.48 -36.57 0.51
CA GLY A 416 52.52 -35.99 -0.34
C GLY A 416 52.25 -36.16 -1.86
N GLU A 417 51.02 -36.52 -2.28
CA GLU A 417 50.67 -36.83 -3.68
C GLU A 417 49.98 -35.65 -4.39
N SER A 418 49.77 -34.52 -3.70
CA SER A 418 49.08 -33.32 -4.23
C SER A 418 49.78 -32.07 -3.73
N THR A 419 49.55 -30.96 -4.42
CA THR A 419 50.13 -29.66 -4.08
C THR A 419 49.17 -28.79 -3.26
N VAL A 420 49.69 -27.79 -2.51
CA VAL A 420 48.91 -26.79 -1.80
C VAL A 420 47.94 -26.07 -2.76
N LEU A 421 48.35 -25.81 -3.99
CA LEU A 421 47.54 -25.14 -4.99
C LEU A 421 46.31 -25.96 -5.37
N GLU A 422 46.42 -27.26 -5.52
CA GLU A 422 45.30 -28.17 -5.81
C GLU A 422 44.28 -28.16 -4.66
N VAL A 423 44.72 -28.13 -3.40
CA VAL A 423 43.79 -28.05 -2.24
C VAL A 423 43.08 -26.72 -2.22
N VAL A 424 43.80 -25.62 -2.44
CA VAL A 424 43.20 -24.24 -2.49
C VAL A 424 42.18 -24.15 -3.61
N ASP A 425 42.48 -24.68 -4.80
CA ASP A 425 41.55 -24.71 -5.94
C ASP A 425 40.31 -25.56 -5.64
N ALA A 426 40.48 -26.73 -5.05
CA ALA A 426 39.35 -27.57 -4.63
C ALA A 426 38.46 -26.89 -3.56
N GLN A 427 39.06 -26.16 -2.60
CA GLN A 427 38.33 -25.38 -1.62
C GLN A 427 37.53 -24.24 -2.27
N ASN A 428 38.12 -23.54 -3.25
CA ASN A 428 37.44 -22.46 -3.98
C ASN A 428 36.28 -23.01 -4.82
N THR A 429 36.51 -24.11 -5.52
CA THR A 429 35.49 -24.79 -6.32
C THR A 429 34.31 -25.24 -5.45
N PHE A 430 34.57 -25.84 -4.28
CA PHE A 430 33.53 -26.24 -3.35
C PHE A 430 32.72 -25.02 -2.83
N ALA A 431 33.38 -23.94 -2.45
CA ALA A 431 32.71 -22.72 -1.98
C ALA A 431 31.79 -22.11 -3.05
N LEU A 432 32.27 -22.03 -4.31
CA LEU A 432 31.50 -21.53 -5.44
C LEU A 432 30.32 -22.45 -5.80
N ALA A 433 30.54 -23.76 -5.90
CA ALA A 433 29.49 -24.73 -6.24
C ALA A 433 28.40 -24.79 -5.15
N SER A 434 28.79 -24.76 -3.89
CA SER A 434 27.88 -24.74 -2.75
C SER A 434 27.05 -23.45 -2.71
N GLY A 435 27.68 -22.30 -2.96
CA GLY A 435 26.96 -21.01 -3.08
C GLY A 435 25.98 -20.99 -4.24
N ALA A 436 26.40 -21.48 -5.42
CA ALA A 436 25.53 -21.55 -6.60
C ALA A 436 24.30 -22.46 -6.38
N TYR A 437 24.46 -23.57 -5.66
CA TYR A 437 23.35 -24.45 -5.30
C TYR A 437 22.31 -23.75 -4.41
N GLN A 438 22.77 -23.01 -3.39
CA GLN A 438 21.86 -22.23 -2.52
C GLN A 438 21.14 -21.13 -3.30
N ASP A 439 21.86 -20.39 -4.11
CA ASP A 439 21.28 -19.31 -4.91
C ASP A 439 20.29 -19.84 -5.96
N GLY A 440 20.58 -20.99 -6.57
CA GLY A 440 19.68 -21.68 -7.50
C GLY A 440 18.37 -22.10 -6.85
N ALA A 441 18.41 -22.62 -5.62
CA ALA A 441 17.22 -22.98 -4.87
C ALA A 441 16.35 -21.75 -4.57
N VAL A 442 16.93 -20.63 -4.12
CA VAL A 442 16.20 -19.37 -3.91
C VAL A 442 15.60 -18.87 -5.21
N ARG A 443 16.36 -18.89 -6.31
CA ARG A 443 15.91 -18.47 -7.64
C ARG A 443 14.65 -19.23 -8.06
N TYR A 444 14.60 -20.53 -7.89
CA TYR A 444 13.41 -21.32 -8.21
C TYR A 444 12.21 -20.95 -7.35
N ARG A 445 12.39 -20.81 -6.04
CA ARG A 445 11.30 -20.41 -5.12
C ARG A 445 10.72 -19.03 -5.45
N VAL A 446 11.57 -18.06 -5.75
CA VAL A 446 11.15 -16.71 -6.14
C VAL A 446 10.48 -16.71 -7.51
N ALA A 447 11.02 -17.46 -8.49
CA ALA A 447 10.41 -17.58 -9.81
C ALA A 447 9.02 -18.22 -9.73
N LEU A 448 8.85 -19.27 -8.91
CA LEU A 448 7.57 -19.91 -8.66
C LEU A 448 6.58 -18.97 -7.98
N ALA A 449 7.03 -18.20 -6.97
CA ALA A 449 6.18 -17.19 -6.30
C ALA A 449 5.72 -16.10 -7.28
N ASN A 450 6.61 -15.60 -8.14
CA ASN A 450 6.25 -14.66 -9.19
C ASN A 450 5.19 -15.22 -10.14
N LEU A 451 5.33 -16.47 -10.56
CA LEU A 451 4.37 -17.15 -11.43
C LEU A 451 3.01 -17.34 -10.74
N GLN A 452 3.02 -17.71 -9.46
CA GLN A 452 1.81 -17.91 -8.66
C GLN A 452 1.06 -16.59 -8.41
N THR A 453 1.75 -15.45 -8.31
CA THR A 453 1.07 -14.14 -8.19
C THR A 453 0.29 -13.75 -9.42
N LEU A 454 0.71 -14.18 -10.62
CA LEU A 454 -0.08 -13.98 -11.84
C LEU A 454 -1.37 -14.80 -11.84
N THR A 455 -1.35 -15.99 -11.24
CA THR A 455 -2.48 -16.95 -11.23
C THR A 455 -3.38 -16.85 -10.00
N GLY A 456 -2.97 -16.14 -8.95
CA GLY A 456 -3.75 -15.96 -7.72
C GLY A 456 -3.70 -17.11 -6.72
N VAL A 457 -2.86 -18.12 -6.92
CA VAL A 457 -2.84 -19.33 -6.07
C VAL A 457 -2.34 -19.07 -4.64
N LEU A 458 -1.41 -18.12 -4.46
CA LEU A 458 -0.84 -17.77 -3.13
C LEU A 458 -1.67 -16.72 -2.35
N THR A 459 -2.70 -16.15 -2.94
CA THR A 459 -3.51 -15.11 -2.31
C THR A 459 -4.79 -15.62 -1.66
N THR A 460 -5.12 -16.90 -1.82
CA THR A 460 -6.25 -17.52 -1.11
C THR A 460 -5.92 -17.68 0.37
N PRO A 461 -6.82 -17.24 1.27
CA PRO A 461 -6.64 -17.35 2.72
C PRO A 461 -6.57 -18.79 3.19
#